data_76e5c0dc30ee16db20f6ce77b68dbb15
#
_entry.id   76e5c0dc30ee16db20f6ce77b68dbb15
#
_cell.length_a   1.000
_cell.length_b   1.000
_cell.length_c   1.000
_cell.angle_alpha   90.00
_cell.angle_beta   90.00
_cell.angle_gamma   90.00
#
_symmetry.space_group_name_H-M   'P 1'
#
loop_
_entity.id
_entity.type
_entity.pdbx_description
1 polymer ?
#
loop_
_entity_poly.entity_id
_entity_poly.type
_entity_poly.pdbx_seq_one_letter_code
_entity_poly.pdbx_strand_id
1 'polypeptide(L)'
;MERAVEPVGPRNCIFDAGQSRRIRAELFKVIDSSDVVVEVLDARDPLGTRAPHAEEFLRREAKHKHLVFVLNKCDLVPSRVTAAWLKLLSREAPTVAFHASITNPFGKGALINLLRQSASLDAAE
;
A
#
# COMPACT_ATOMS: atom_id res chain seq x y z
N MET A 1 15.59 22.35 -26.24
CA MET A 1 15.94 21.43 -25.16
C MET A 1 14.77 21.38 -24.21
N GLU A 2 13.89 20.41 -24.43
CA GLU A 2 12.73 20.23 -23.57
C GLU A 2 13.19 19.63 -22.24
N ARG A 3 13.07 20.43 -21.20
CA ARG A 3 13.10 19.86 -19.86
C ARG A 3 11.84 19.05 -19.68
N ALA A 4 11.97 17.75 -19.55
CA ALA A 4 10.89 16.93 -19.05
C ALA A 4 10.47 17.54 -17.71
N VAL A 5 9.29 18.14 -17.69
CA VAL A 5 8.67 18.56 -16.44
C VAL A 5 8.25 17.28 -15.74
N GLU A 6 9.07 16.82 -14.84
CA GLU A 6 8.66 15.76 -13.94
C GLU A 6 7.40 16.22 -13.19
N PRO A 7 6.38 15.39 -13.15
CA PRO A 7 5.20 15.75 -12.39
C PRO A 7 5.60 15.86 -10.91
N VAL A 8 5.62 17.09 -10.42
CA VAL A 8 5.87 17.36 -9.01
C VAL A 8 4.63 16.92 -8.24
N GLY A 9 4.53 15.62 -8.00
CA GLY A 9 3.52 15.08 -7.11
C GLY A 9 3.89 15.32 -5.64
N PRO A 10 2.91 15.25 -4.74
CA PRO A 10 3.15 15.40 -3.30
C PRO A 10 4.26 14.48 -2.76
N ARG A 11 4.48 13.36 -3.42
CA ARG A 11 5.52 12.40 -3.09
C ARG A 11 6.93 12.92 -3.30
N ASN A 12 7.17 13.62 -4.39
CA ASN A 12 8.49 14.15 -4.68
C ASN A 12 8.87 15.25 -3.67
N CYS A 13 7.90 16.05 -3.25
CA CYS A 13 8.10 17.04 -2.22
C CYS A 13 8.50 16.43 -0.87
N ILE A 14 7.95 15.27 -0.53
CA ILE A 14 8.27 14.57 0.72
C ILE A 14 9.66 13.94 0.67
N PHE A 15 10.07 13.39 -0.47
CA PHE A 15 11.33 12.65 -0.60
C PHE A 15 12.53 13.52 -0.98
N ASP A 16 12.30 14.71 -1.53
CA ASP A 16 13.36 15.61 -1.98
C ASP A 16 13.79 16.64 -0.92
N ALA A 17 12.99 16.84 0.14
CA ALA A 17 13.32 17.74 1.24
C ALA A 17 14.22 17.05 2.28
N GLY A 18 15.00 17.84 3.04
CA GLY A 18 15.85 17.31 4.11
C GLY A 18 15.10 16.54 5.19
N GLN A 19 13.81 16.83 5.39
CA GLN A 19 12.91 16.08 6.28
C GLN A 19 12.60 14.67 5.77
N SER A 20 12.74 14.42 4.48
CA SER A 20 12.43 13.12 3.87
C SER A 20 13.33 11.99 4.36
N ARG A 21 14.57 12.28 4.72
CA ARG A 21 15.48 11.28 5.31
C ARG A 21 14.99 10.80 6.67
N ARG A 22 14.47 11.70 7.50
CA ARG A 22 13.89 11.37 8.81
C ARG A 22 12.62 10.54 8.64
N ILE A 23 11.72 10.95 7.74
CA ILE A 23 10.48 10.24 7.44
C ILE A 23 10.79 8.85 6.92
N ARG A 24 11.79 8.72 6.03
CA ARG A 24 12.21 7.43 5.49
C ARG A 24 12.79 6.51 6.55
N ALA A 25 13.63 7.05 7.45
CA ALA A 25 14.19 6.29 8.56
C ALA A 25 13.10 5.80 9.53
N GLU A 26 12.12 6.63 9.84
CA GLU A 26 10.97 6.24 10.67
C GLU A 26 10.12 5.18 9.98
N LEU A 27 9.90 5.30 8.68
CA LEU A 27 9.17 4.31 7.89
C LEU A 27 9.86 2.94 7.94
N PHE A 28 11.17 2.91 7.77
CA PHE A 28 11.93 1.65 7.84
C PHE A 28 11.91 1.04 9.23
N LYS A 29 11.94 1.83 10.28
CA LYS A 29 11.76 1.34 11.65
C LYS A 29 10.39 0.70 11.86
N VAL A 30 9.33 1.31 11.34
CA VAL A 30 7.97 0.78 11.41
C VAL A 30 7.89 -0.56 10.65
N ILE A 31 8.44 -0.61 9.45
CA ILE A 31 8.48 -1.84 8.66
C ILE A 31 9.25 -2.94 9.39
N ASP A 32 10.39 -2.60 9.94
CA ASP A 32 11.26 -3.55 10.63
C ASP A 32 10.59 -4.16 11.87
N SER A 33 9.77 -3.40 12.57
CA SER A 33 9.03 -3.85 13.75
C SER A 33 7.71 -4.56 13.44
N SER A 34 7.31 -4.65 12.18
CA SER A 34 6.01 -5.19 11.76
C SER A 34 6.17 -6.57 11.14
N ASP A 35 5.18 -7.44 11.33
CA ASP A 35 5.09 -8.75 10.65
C ASP A 35 4.31 -8.63 9.34
N VAL A 36 3.30 -7.78 9.34
CA VAL A 36 2.47 -7.47 8.16
C VAL A 36 2.51 -5.98 7.89
N VAL A 37 2.82 -5.62 6.66
CA VAL A 37 2.81 -4.23 6.21
C VAL A 37 1.60 -4.02 5.31
N VAL A 38 0.75 -3.09 5.71
CA VAL A 38 -0.45 -2.71 4.95
C VAL A 38 -0.15 -1.41 4.22
N GLU A 39 -0.15 -1.47 2.90
CA GLU A 39 0.01 -0.30 2.06
C GLU A 39 -1.36 0.15 1.55
N VAL A 40 -1.76 1.35 1.95
CA VAL A 40 -3.06 1.93 1.59
C VAL A 40 -2.91 2.74 0.31
N LEU A 41 -3.63 2.33 -0.73
CA LEU A 41 -3.63 2.97 -2.04
C LEU A 41 -4.94 3.70 -2.27
N ASP A 42 -4.90 4.79 -3.01
CA ASP A 42 -6.10 5.51 -3.43
C ASP A 42 -6.63 4.89 -4.73
N ALA A 43 -7.87 4.45 -4.72
CA ALA A 43 -8.50 3.81 -5.90
C ALA A 43 -8.57 4.73 -7.12
N ARG A 44 -8.49 6.04 -6.93
CA ARG A 44 -8.46 7.01 -8.03
C ARG A 44 -7.11 7.03 -8.76
N ASP A 45 -6.03 6.72 -8.05
CA ASP A 45 -4.67 6.67 -8.60
C ASP A 45 -3.82 5.68 -7.80
N PRO A 46 -4.03 4.37 -7.97
CA PRO A 46 -3.30 3.37 -7.19
C PRO A 46 -1.79 3.42 -7.41
N LEU A 47 -1.35 3.54 -8.65
CA LEU A 47 0.09 3.59 -8.96
C LEU A 47 0.74 4.86 -8.43
N GLY A 48 0.02 5.98 -8.46
CA GLY A 48 0.50 7.24 -7.94
C GLY A 48 0.66 7.27 -6.42
N THR A 49 -0.06 6.43 -5.70
CA THR A 49 -0.03 6.36 -4.24
C THR A 49 0.82 5.22 -3.68
N ARG A 50 1.37 4.37 -4.52
CA ARG A 50 2.31 3.32 -4.10
C ARG A 50 3.60 3.91 -3.54
N ALA A 51 4.22 3.17 -2.63
CA ALA A 51 5.49 3.52 -2.00
C ALA A 51 6.60 2.58 -2.49
N PRO A 52 7.21 2.84 -3.66
CA PRO A 52 8.15 1.90 -4.28
C PRO A 52 9.38 1.63 -3.42
N HIS A 53 9.84 2.60 -2.65
CA HIS A 53 10.99 2.42 -1.76
C HIS A 53 10.69 1.45 -0.62
N ALA A 54 9.51 1.53 -0.02
CA ALA A 54 9.07 0.63 1.02
C ALA A 54 8.88 -0.81 0.47
N GLU A 55 8.28 -0.92 -0.70
CA GLU A 55 8.07 -2.21 -1.36
C GLU A 55 9.40 -2.88 -1.72
N GLU A 56 10.35 -2.12 -2.22
CA GLU A 56 11.67 -2.63 -2.55
C GLU A 56 12.45 -3.05 -1.31
N PHE A 57 12.36 -2.28 -0.23
CA PHE A 57 12.94 -2.65 1.05
C PHE A 57 12.40 -3.98 1.56
N LEU A 58 11.08 -4.16 1.52
CA LEU A 58 10.44 -5.42 1.89
C LEU A 58 10.92 -6.59 1.03
N ARG A 59 11.09 -6.37 -0.25
CA ARG A 59 11.52 -7.41 -1.19
C ARG A 59 12.96 -7.86 -0.92
N ARG A 60 13.85 -6.92 -0.60
CA ARG A 60 15.28 -7.21 -0.40
C ARG A 60 15.62 -7.62 1.01
N GLU A 61 15.13 -6.87 2.00
CA GLU A 61 15.59 -6.96 3.39
C GLU A 61 14.63 -7.69 4.32
N ALA A 62 13.37 -7.80 3.93
CA ALA A 62 12.31 -8.28 4.81
C ALA A 62 11.38 -9.29 4.10
N LYS A 63 11.95 -10.27 3.42
CA LYS A 63 11.19 -11.30 2.65
C LYS A 63 10.23 -12.11 3.51
N HIS A 64 10.49 -12.23 4.80
CA HIS A 64 9.65 -12.95 5.74
C HIS A 64 8.40 -12.18 6.16
N LYS A 65 8.31 -10.90 5.82
CA LYS A 65 7.16 -10.06 6.13
C LYS A 65 6.13 -10.12 5.01
N HIS A 66 4.87 -9.93 5.38
CA HIS A 66 3.77 -9.94 4.44
C HIS A 66 3.41 -8.52 4.02
N LEU A 67 3.26 -8.31 2.73
CA LEU A 67 2.74 -7.07 2.16
C LEU A 67 1.29 -7.28 1.75
N VAL A 68 0.43 -6.36 2.14
CA VAL A 68 -0.99 -6.35 1.78
C VAL A 68 -1.34 -4.97 1.21
N PHE A 69 -1.99 -4.95 0.06
CA PHE A 69 -2.53 -3.72 -0.50
C PHE A 69 -3.97 -3.52 -0.07
N VAL A 70 -4.29 -2.33 0.36
CA VAL A 70 -5.66 -1.90 0.63
C VAL A 70 -6.02 -0.79 -0.35
N LEU A 71 -6.94 -1.07 -1.26
CA LEU A 71 -7.42 -0.12 -2.24
C LEU A 71 -8.57 0.68 -1.61
N ASN A 72 -8.24 1.84 -1.07
CA ASN A 72 -9.18 2.71 -0.37
C ASN A 72 -9.92 3.64 -1.33
N LYS A 73 -11.01 4.22 -0.88
CA LYS A 73 -11.86 5.14 -1.63
C LYS A 73 -12.50 4.52 -2.88
N CYS A 74 -12.82 3.22 -2.81
CA CYS A 74 -13.44 2.49 -3.91
C CYS A 74 -14.82 3.02 -4.30
N ASP A 75 -15.49 3.76 -3.41
CA ASP A 75 -16.75 4.45 -3.66
C ASP A 75 -16.64 5.59 -4.69
N LEU A 76 -15.42 6.13 -4.89
CA LEU A 76 -15.17 7.26 -5.79
C LEU A 76 -14.88 6.84 -7.23
N VAL A 77 -14.78 5.56 -7.50
CA VAL A 77 -14.51 5.02 -8.84
C VAL A 77 -15.54 3.96 -9.22
N PRO A 78 -15.78 3.73 -10.53
CA PRO A 78 -16.69 2.67 -10.95
C PRO A 78 -16.24 1.29 -10.47
N SER A 79 -17.20 0.42 -10.15
CA SER A 79 -16.92 -0.94 -9.65
C SER A 79 -16.05 -1.76 -10.60
N ARG A 80 -16.22 -1.60 -11.92
CA ARG A 80 -15.40 -2.28 -12.93
C ARG A 80 -13.93 -1.86 -12.86
N VAL A 81 -13.65 -0.61 -12.55
CA VAL A 81 -12.30 -0.06 -12.39
C VAL A 81 -11.65 -0.65 -11.13
N THR A 82 -12.38 -0.67 -10.04
CA THR A 82 -11.94 -1.31 -8.80
C THR A 82 -11.61 -2.79 -9.02
N ALA A 83 -12.49 -3.53 -9.70
CA ALA A 83 -12.26 -4.94 -9.99
C ALA A 83 -11.03 -5.17 -10.85
N ALA A 84 -10.78 -4.32 -11.84
CA ALA A 84 -9.59 -4.39 -12.68
C ALA A 84 -8.31 -4.15 -11.87
N TRP A 85 -8.31 -3.15 -10.99
CA TRP A 85 -7.17 -2.87 -10.11
C TRP A 85 -6.92 -4.01 -9.12
N LEU A 86 -7.96 -4.56 -8.51
CA LEU A 86 -7.83 -5.72 -7.61
C LEU A 86 -7.16 -6.90 -8.31
N LYS A 87 -7.57 -7.19 -9.53
CA LYS A 87 -7.00 -8.27 -10.33
C LYS A 87 -5.53 -8.02 -10.65
N LEU A 88 -5.19 -6.80 -11.03
CA LEU A 88 -3.83 -6.44 -11.39
C LEU A 88 -2.89 -6.44 -10.17
N LEU A 89 -3.30 -5.81 -9.09
CA LEU A 89 -2.50 -5.70 -7.86
C LEU A 89 -2.36 -7.04 -7.13
N SER A 90 -3.35 -7.90 -7.21
CA SER A 90 -3.32 -9.23 -6.58
C SER A 90 -2.26 -10.15 -7.18
N ARG A 91 -1.72 -9.83 -8.33
CA ARG A 91 -0.58 -10.55 -8.91
C ARG A 91 0.72 -10.31 -8.15
N GLU A 92 0.84 -9.16 -7.49
CA GLU A 92 2.04 -8.77 -6.75
C GLU A 92 1.91 -9.05 -5.25
N ALA A 93 0.74 -8.80 -4.67
CA ALA A 93 0.46 -9.01 -3.26
C ALA A 93 -1.04 -9.13 -3.02
N PRO A 94 -1.48 -9.76 -1.91
CA PRO A 94 -2.89 -9.80 -1.56
C PRO A 94 -3.47 -8.39 -1.50
N THR A 95 -4.62 -8.19 -2.13
CA THR A 95 -5.25 -6.87 -2.26
C THR A 95 -6.71 -6.95 -1.87
N VAL A 96 -7.17 -5.99 -1.08
CA VAL A 96 -8.59 -5.84 -0.71
C VAL A 96 -9.10 -4.47 -1.10
N ALA A 97 -10.35 -4.43 -1.54
CA ALA A 97 -11.08 -3.19 -1.75
C ALA A 97 -11.61 -2.69 -0.39
N PHE A 98 -11.49 -1.41 -0.17
CA PHE A 98 -11.87 -0.81 1.09
C PHE A 98 -12.53 0.56 0.88
N HIS A 99 -13.48 0.86 1.73
CA HIS A 99 -14.09 2.18 1.83
C HIS A 99 -14.21 2.53 3.30
N ALA A 100 -13.31 3.39 3.77
CA ALA A 100 -13.36 3.88 5.15
C ALA A 100 -14.44 4.94 5.28
N SER A 101 -15.46 4.65 6.07
CA SER A 101 -16.54 5.59 6.39
C SER A 101 -17.00 5.34 7.82
N ILE A 102 -17.36 6.41 8.51
CA ILE A 102 -17.91 6.32 9.86
C ILE A 102 -19.28 5.65 9.85
N THR A 103 -20.07 5.90 8.79
CA THR A 103 -21.45 5.43 8.71
C THR A 103 -21.63 4.12 7.96
N ASN A 104 -20.78 3.84 6.97
CA ASN A 104 -20.93 2.66 6.12
C ASN A 104 -19.56 2.15 5.62
N PRO A 105 -18.75 1.53 6.49
CA PRO A 105 -17.47 0.99 6.10
C PRO A 105 -17.65 -0.25 5.20
N PHE A 106 -16.79 -0.37 4.20
CA PHE A 106 -16.77 -1.50 3.27
C PHE A 106 -15.39 -2.17 3.28
N GLY A 107 -15.35 -3.47 3.23
CA GLY A 107 -14.10 -4.23 3.13
C GLY A 107 -13.42 -4.55 4.45
N LYS A 108 -13.95 -4.09 5.58
CA LYS A 108 -13.36 -4.34 6.91
C LYS A 108 -13.23 -5.83 7.21
N GLY A 109 -14.28 -6.60 6.94
CA GLY A 109 -14.26 -8.05 7.18
C GLY A 109 -13.23 -8.78 6.32
N ALA A 110 -13.13 -8.42 5.06
CA ALA A 110 -12.16 -8.99 4.14
C ALA A 110 -10.72 -8.68 4.57
N LEU A 111 -10.45 -7.47 5.03
CA LEU A 111 -9.15 -7.07 5.54
C LEU A 111 -8.78 -7.85 6.81
N ILE A 112 -9.69 -7.97 7.76
CA ILE A 112 -9.47 -8.73 8.99
C ILE A 112 -9.17 -10.20 8.68
N ASN A 113 -9.92 -10.81 7.77
CA ASN A 113 -9.69 -12.20 7.37
C ASN A 113 -8.32 -12.39 6.72
N LEU A 114 -7.92 -11.47 5.87
CA LEU A 114 -6.62 -11.51 5.23
C LEU A 114 -5.48 -11.40 6.25
N LEU A 115 -5.60 -10.52 7.23
CA LEU A 115 -4.62 -10.38 8.30
C LEU A 115 -4.54 -11.64 9.18
N ARG A 116 -5.68 -12.29 9.45
CA ARG A 116 -5.71 -13.56 10.19
C ARG A 116 -5.02 -14.68 9.41
N GLN A 117 -5.22 -14.75 8.11
CA GLN A 117 -4.55 -15.72 7.25
C GLN A 117 -3.03 -15.53 7.26
N SER A 118 -2.56 -14.29 7.18
CA SER A 118 -1.14 -13.99 7.26
C SER A 118 -0.54 -14.43 8.60
N ALA A 119 -1.21 -14.13 9.70
CA ALA A 119 -0.77 -14.53 11.03
C ALA A 119 -0.73 -16.05 11.22
N SER A 120 -1.68 -16.79 10.62
CA SER A 120 -1.71 -18.24 10.71
C SER A 120 -0.60 -18.91 9.89
N LEU A 121 -0.16 -18.30 8.81
CA LEU A 121 0.96 -18.79 8.03
C LEU A 121 2.27 -18.70 8.82
N ASP A 122 2.47 -17.60 9.53
CA ASP A 122 3.65 -17.42 10.38
C ASP A 122 3.70 -18.43 11.54
N ALA A 123 2.54 -18.78 12.08
CA ALA A 123 2.45 -19.77 13.16
C ALA A 123 2.70 -21.22 12.70
N ALA A 124 2.66 -21.48 11.39
CA ALA A 124 2.89 -22.82 10.81
C ALA A 124 4.35 -23.07 10.43
N GLU A 125 5.21 -22.05 10.47
CA GLU A 125 6.65 -22.15 10.25
C GLU A 125 7.39 -22.31 11.59
#